data_fc97dba4d069e645e259f92e9eef61e9
#
_entry.id   fc97dba4d069e645e259f92e9eef61e9
#
_cell.length_a   1.000
_cell.length_b   1.000
_cell.length_c   1.000
_cell.angle_alpha   90.00
_cell.angle_beta   90.00
_cell.angle_gamma   90.00
#
_symmetry.space_group_name_H-M   'P 1'
#
loop_
_entity.id
_entity.type
_entity.pdbx_description
1 polymer ?
#
loop_
_entity_poly.entity_id
_entity_poly.type
_entity_poly.pdbx_seq_one_letter_code
_entity_poly.pdbx_strand_id
1 'polypeptide(L)'
;MDEQRTVAAFVDDHDLDAPPEYRLLDVVSELGEVAKDAAESTDYGAHPDRIAVSDDELGDALFALLALADSLDVDAGEALDESLAKYEARIEASGAPNSGED
;
A
#
# COMPACT_ATOMS: atom_id res chain seq x y z
N MET A 1 1.51 14.10 -3.08
CA MET A 1 0.27 13.87 -2.27
C MET A 1 0.54 14.38 -0.85
N ASP A 2 -0.48 14.97 -0.24
CA ASP A 2 -0.32 15.57 1.08
C ASP A 2 0.03 14.56 2.17
N GLU A 3 -0.56 13.38 2.10
CA GLU A 3 -0.29 12.31 3.04
C GLU A 3 1.18 11.88 3.01
N GLN A 4 1.76 11.80 1.81
CA GLN A 4 3.18 11.46 1.68
C GLN A 4 4.06 12.54 2.31
N ARG A 5 3.74 13.82 2.10
CA ARG A 5 4.49 14.92 2.71
C ARG A 5 4.40 14.88 4.23
N THR A 6 3.22 14.54 4.76
CA THR A 6 3.04 14.40 6.20
C THR A 6 3.90 13.26 6.76
N VAL A 7 3.94 12.14 6.06
CA VAL A 7 4.79 11.00 6.46
C VAL A 7 6.27 11.37 6.40
N ALA A 8 6.69 12.01 5.32
CA ALA A 8 8.09 12.42 5.16
C ALA A 8 8.54 13.38 6.29
N ALA A 9 7.68 14.33 6.65
CA ALA A 9 7.96 15.26 7.74
C ALA A 9 8.05 14.53 9.09
N PHE A 10 7.16 13.58 9.33
CA PHE A 10 7.17 12.77 10.55
C PHE A 10 8.47 11.98 10.67
N VAL A 11 8.88 11.32 9.59
CA VAL A 11 10.12 10.53 9.54
C VAL A 11 11.33 11.44 9.82
N ASP A 12 11.37 12.61 9.20
CA ASP A 12 12.46 13.55 9.38
C ASP A 12 12.49 14.13 10.81
N ASP A 13 11.34 14.55 11.32
CA ASP A 13 11.23 15.15 12.64
C ASP A 13 11.62 14.20 13.77
N HIS A 14 11.45 12.91 13.58
CA HIS A 14 11.72 11.90 14.61
C HIS A 14 12.98 11.07 14.32
N ASP A 15 13.79 11.50 13.35
CA ASP A 15 15.04 10.81 12.98
C ASP A 15 14.82 9.32 12.66
N LEU A 16 13.77 9.04 11.90
CA LEU A 16 13.40 7.67 11.55
C LEU A 16 13.87 7.27 10.15
N ASP A 17 14.83 7.99 9.58
CA ASP A 17 15.36 7.70 8.26
C ASP A 17 15.93 6.29 8.19
N ALA A 18 15.61 5.61 7.10
CA ALA A 18 16.08 4.26 6.85
C ALA A 18 16.28 4.09 5.34
N PRO A 19 17.22 3.23 4.93
CA PRO A 19 17.40 2.95 3.51
C PRO A 19 16.19 2.24 2.91
N PRO A 20 15.97 2.40 1.58
CA PRO A 20 14.77 1.84 0.93
C PRO A 20 14.55 0.34 1.15
N GLU A 21 15.61 -0.44 1.24
CA GLU A 21 15.47 -1.89 1.45
C GLU A 21 14.80 -2.21 2.80
N TYR A 22 15.08 -1.43 3.84
CA TYR A 22 14.40 -1.62 5.14
C TYR A 22 12.97 -1.11 5.08
N ARG A 23 12.73 -0.02 4.33
CA ARG A 23 11.36 0.47 4.12
C ARG A 23 10.50 -0.55 3.38
N LEU A 24 11.09 -1.26 2.41
CA LEU A 24 10.40 -2.34 1.71
C LEU A 24 10.06 -3.49 2.64
N LEU A 25 10.98 -3.87 3.52
CA LEU A 25 10.72 -4.92 4.53
C LEU A 25 9.58 -4.51 5.47
N ASP A 26 9.52 -3.24 5.86
CA ASP A 26 8.42 -2.72 6.67
C ASP A 26 7.08 -2.86 5.94
N VAL A 27 7.03 -2.55 4.64
CA VAL A 27 5.82 -2.69 3.83
C VAL A 27 5.35 -4.14 3.85
N VAL A 28 6.26 -5.08 3.61
CA VAL A 28 5.93 -6.51 3.61
C VAL A 28 5.41 -6.95 4.98
N SER A 29 6.06 -6.49 6.05
CA SER A 29 5.66 -6.81 7.42
C SER A 29 4.25 -6.28 7.72
N GLU A 30 3.97 -5.03 7.38
CA GLU A 30 2.66 -4.42 7.66
C GLU A 30 1.56 -5.02 6.80
N LEU A 31 1.84 -5.36 5.54
CA LEU A 31 0.89 -6.09 4.71
C LEU A 31 0.62 -7.49 5.25
N GLY A 32 1.64 -8.12 5.85
CA GLY A 32 1.48 -9.39 6.55
C GLY A 32 0.49 -9.31 7.70
N GLU A 33 0.52 -8.21 8.47
CA GLU A 33 -0.43 -7.98 9.55
C GLU A 33 -1.86 -7.79 9.03
N VAL A 34 -2.03 -7.07 7.92
CA VAL A 34 -3.33 -6.95 7.25
C VAL A 34 -3.83 -8.32 6.80
N ALA A 35 -2.96 -9.11 6.20
CA ALA A 35 -3.30 -10.46 5.74
C ALA A 35 -3.68 -11.38 6.91
N LYS A 36 -3.00 -11.24 8.05
CA LYS A 36 -3.31 -11.99 9.25
C LYS A 36 -4.70 -11.67 9.77
N ASP A 37 -5.06 -10.38 9.85
CA ASP A 37 -6.40 -9.95 10.23
C ASP A 37 -7.46 -10.56 9.30
N ALA A 38 -7.20 -10.51 8.00
CA ALA A 38 -8.12 -11.07 7.01
C ALA A 38 -8.27 -12.59 7.17
N ALA A 39 -7.15 -13.29 7.37
CA ALA A 39 -7.17 -14.75 7.54
C ALA A 39 -7.88 -15.16 8.82
N GLU A 40 -7.55 -14.55 9.96
CA GLU A 40 -8.13 -14.91 11.23
C GLU A 40 -9.62 -14.57 11.30
N SER A 41 -10.02 -13.40 10.81
CA SER A 41 -11.42 -12.96 10.86
C SER A 41 -12.35 -13.81 10.00
N THR A 42 -11.82 -14.43 8.95
CA THR A 42 -12.60 -15.28 8.03
C THR A 42 -12.47 -16.76 8.37
N ASP A 43 -11.81 -17.11 9.46
CA ASP A 43 -11.48 -18.49 9.82
C ASP A 43 -10.75 -19.15 8.62
N TYR A 44 -9.68 -18.50 8.18
CA TYR A 44 -8.81 -18.95 7.09
C TYR A 44 -9.57 -19.22 5.79
N GLY A 45 -10.50 -18.31 5.49
CA GLY A 45 -11.27 -18.36 4.25
C GLY A 45 -12.58 -19.14 4.32
N ALA A 46 -12.87 -19.80 5.43
CA ALA A 46 -14.11 -20.56 5.58
C ALA A 46 -15.35 -19.66 5.59
N HIS A 47 -15.21 -18.43 6.05
CA HIS A 47 -16.29 -17.44 6.15
C HIS A 47 -15.87 -16.11 5.58
N PRO A 48 -15.74 -15.99 4.25
CA PRO A 48 -15.21 -14.76 3.62
C PRO A 48 -16.04 -13.51 3.91
N ASP A 49 -17.31 -13.63 4.19
CA ASP A 49 -18.20 -12.53 4.54
C ASP A 49 -17.91 -11.92 5.92
N ARG A 50 -17.10 -12.60 6.73
CA ARG A 50 -16.74 -12.13 8.07
C ARG A 50 -15.45 -11.31 8.09
N ILE A 51 -14.87 -11.03 6.93
CA ILE A 51 -13.59 -10.34 6.86
C ILE A 51 -13.62 -9.04 7.66
N ALA A 52 -12.61 -8.85 8.49
CA ALA A 52 -12.41 -7.65 9.30
C ALA A 52 -10.92 -7.35 9.39
N VAL A 53 -10.54 -6.16 8.93
CA VAL A 53 -9.18 -5.65 9.05
C VAL A 53 -9.28 -4.33 9.79
N SER A 54 -8.47 -4.13 10.82
CA SER A 54 -8.54 -2.91 11.61
C SER A 54 -8.04 -1.70 10.82
N ASP A 55 -8.62 -0.53 11.10
CA ASP A 55 -8.17 0.73 10.53
C ASP A 55 -6.71 0.98 10.86
N ASP A 56 -6.29 0.61 12.06
CA ASP A 56 -4.92 0.75 12.53
C ASP A 56 -3.94 -0.01 11.65
N GLU A 57 -4.26 -1.27 11.31
CA GLU A 57 -3.40 -2.07 10.45
C GLU A 57 -3.32 -1.51 9.02
N LEU A 58 -4.43 -1.02 8.50
CA LEU A 58 -4.43 -0.37 7.18
C LEU A 58 -3.61 0.93 7.21
N GLY A 59 -3.75 1.70 8.28
CA GLY A 59 -2.97 2.93 8.46
C GLY A 59 -1.48 2.65 8.53
N ASP A 60 -1.08 1.62 9.26
CA ASP A 60 0.32 1.22 9.38
C ASP A 60 0.90 0.80 8.02
N ALA A 61 0.13 0.05 7.23
CA ALA A 61 0.56 -0.37 5.89
C ALA A 61 0.71 0.84 4.95
N LEU A 62 -0.22 1.79 5.01
CA LEU A 62 -0.14 3.00 4.20
C LEU A 62 1.06 3.86 4.61
N PHE A 63 1.30 4.02 5.91
CA PHE A 63 2.47 4.73 6.41
C PHE A 63 3.75 4.12 5.83
N ALA A 64 3.90 2.80 5.93
CA ALA A 64 5.09 2.09 5.46
C ALA A 64 5.29 2.30 3.95
N LEU A 65 4.21 2.23 3.18
CA LEU A 65 4.28 2.40 1.72
C LEU A 65 4.68 3.83 1.34
N LEU A 66 4.10 4.83 2.00
CA LEU A 66 4.43 6.23 1.72
C LEU A 66 5.87 6.56 2.15
N ALA A 67 6.34 5.99 3.26
CA ALA A 67 7.72 6.15 3.68
C ALA A 67 8.69 5.50 2.68
N LEU A 68 8.32 4.36 2.11
CA LEU A 68 9.12 3.72 1.06
C LEU A 68 9.20 4.61 -0.17
N ALA A 69 8.07 5.14 -0.63
CA ALA A 69 8.04 6.03 -1.79
C ALA A 69 8.95 7.25 -1.57
N ASP A 70 8.87 7.85 -0.40
CA ASP A 70 9.71 8.99 -0.04
C ASP A 70 11.21 8.61 -0.08
N SER A 71 11.57 7.46 0.47
CA SER A 71 12.97 6.99 0.47
C SER A 71 13.51 6.71 -0.92
N LEU A 72 12.64 6.47 -1.90
CA LEU A 72 13.00 6.23 -3.31
C LEU A 72 12.90 7.49 -4.16
N ASP A 73 12.59 8.63 -3.55
CA ASP A 73 12.31 9.88 -4.27
C ASP A 73 11.21 9.74 -5.32
N VAL A 74 10.20 8.94 -5.00
CA VAL A 74 9.02 8.75 -5.86
C VAL A 74 7.87 9.54 -5.28
N ASP A 75 7.22 10.34 -6.13
CA ASP A 75 5.97 11.00 -5.78
C ASP A 75 4.84 9.97 -5.88
N ALA A 76 4.31 9.56 -4.73
CA ALA A 76 3.27 8.52 -4.67
C ALA A 76 1.98 8.95 -5.36
N GLY A 77 1.65 10.25 -5.32
CA GLY A 77 0.49 10.78 -6.00
C GLY A 77 0.60 10.64 -7.51
N GLU A 78 1.76 11.02 -8.07
CA GLU A 78 2.02 10.86 -9.50
C GLU A 78 2.04 9.39 -9.91
N ALA A 79 2.64 8.53 -9.09
CA ALA A 79 2.67 7.10 -9.37
C ALA A 79 1.25 6.52 -9.39
N LEU A 80 0.39 6.95 -8.47
CA LEU A 80 -1.01 6.53 -8.45
C LEU A 80 -1.75 7.02 -9.70
N ASP A 81 -1.53 8.27 -10.10
CA ASP A 81 -2.14 8.83 -11.32
C ASP A 81 -1.76 8.02 -12.55
N GLU A 82 -0.50 7.60 -12.65
CA GLU A 82 -0.04 6.74 -13.74
C GLU A 82 -0.75 5.39 -13.72
N SER A 83 -0.93 4.81 -12.54
CA SER A 83 -1.64 3.53 -12.40
C SER A 83 -3.09 3.66 -12.84
N LEU A 84 -3.76 4.74 -12.42
CA LEU A 84 -5.16 4.98 -12.78
C LEU A 84 -5.32 5.18 -14.29
N ALA A 85 -4.42 5.93 -14.92
CA ALA A 85 -4.44 6.13 -16.37
C ALA A 85 -4.22 4.80 -17.11
N LYS A 86 -3.30 3.98 -16.62
CA LYS A 86 -3.02 2.65 -17.18
C LYS A 86 -4.25 1.75 -17.09
N TYR A 87 -4.89 1.69 -15.93
CA TYR A 87 -6.07 0.86 -15.73
C TYR A 87 -7.25 1.34 -16.60
N GLU A 88 -7.43 2.65 -16.69
CA GLU A 88 -8.46 3.23 -17.55
C GLU A 88 -8.25 2.85 -19.01
N ALA A 89 -7.01 2.95 -19.51
CA ALA A 89 -6.68 2.54 -20.87
C ALA A 89 -6.93 1.05 -21.10
N ARG A 90 -6.62 0.20 -20.12
CA ARG A 90 -6.88 -1.25 -20.22
C ARG A 90 -8.37 -1.55 -20.23
N ILE A 91 -9.16 -0.85 -19.44
CA ILE A 91 -10.63 -1.01 -19.42
C ILE A 91 -11.20 -0.62 -20.77
N GLU A 92 -10.76 0.48 -21.37
CA GLU A 92 -11.19 0.93 -22.68
C GLU A 92 -10.84 -0.08 -23.79
N ALA A 93 -9.67 -0.71 -23.67
CA ALA A 93 -9.19 -1.66 -24.68
C ALA A 93 -9.78 -3.06 -24.52
N SER A 94 -9.98 -3.54 -23.28
CA SER A 94 -10.34 -4.95 -23.04
C SER A 94 -11.53 -5.13 -22.09
N GLY A 95 -12.05 -4.05 -21.51
CA GLY A 95 -13.13 -4.11 -20.53
C GLY A 95 -12.69 -4.47 -19.11
N ALA A 96 -11.38 -4.63 -18.86
CA ALA A 96 -10.86 -5.02 -17.57
C ALA A 96 -9.54 -4.30 -17.27
N PRO A 97 -9.25 -3.98 -15.97
CA PRO A 97 -8.05 -3.24 -15.61
C PRO A 97 -6.77 -4.09 -15.57
N ASN A 98 -6.85 -5.40 -15.71
CA ASN A 98 -5.68 -6.27 -15.67
C ASN A 98 -4.86 -6.14 -16.96
N SER A 99 -3.70 -6.79 -16.98
CA SER A 99 -2.77 -6.70 -18.12
C SER A 99 -3.25 -7.42 -19.38
N GLY A 100 -4.31 -8.22 -19.28
CA GLY A 100 -4.78 -9.03 -20.38
C GLY A 100 -3.98 -10.31 -20.60
N GLU A 101 -3.05 -10.59 -19.74
CA GLU A 101 -2.19 -11.78 -19.79
C GLU A 101 -2.69 -12.91 -18.90
N ASP A 102 -3.62 -12.61 -18.05
CA ASP A 102 -4.17 -13.54 -17.07
C ASP A 102 -5.22 -14.48 -17.66
#